data_c5155f27301d856c711df113f361c9b4
#
_entry.id   c5155f27301d856c711df113f361c9b4
#
_cell.length_a   1.000
_cell.length_b   1.000
_cell.length_c   1.000
_cell.angle_alpha   90.00
_cell.angle_beta   90.00
_cell.angle_gamma   90.00
#
_symmetry.space_group_name_H-M   'P 1'
#
loop_
_entity.id
_entity.type
_entity.pdbx_description
1 polymer ?
#
loop_
_entity_poly.entity_id
_entity_poly.type
_entity_poly.pdbx_seq_one_letter_code
_entity_poly.pdbx_strand_id
1 'polypeptide(L)'
;MSEQSVLYDAQGPRARRRTRIGTVVALVVIAALAFLAVRRLIDREQFSMERWGPLIDPGNEAFDAVWRLIGTGIVNTLTAAAVAMVLSIVLGTLIAVARLSLGRPGRIPLIGLVELCRGLPVVVLVYFGVRVLDDVGVDLSGLPGGQVLWGLILALTVYNMVIFAEVVRAGVNSLPRGQREAALATGMTNGQAMRLVLLPQAFRVMLPAIISQLVVVLKDTSLVAFIANYDELLSQGESIQRNLDNPIQTFFVIALIYVAINYTLSKLAEYIQRRQGRAGRSTVQETDDTELVAVRDGA
;
A
#
# COMPACT_ATOMS: atom_id res chain seq x y z
N MET A 1 19.89 34.76 20.83
CA MET A 1 20.50 33.65 20.06
C MET A 1 20.36 32.41 20.93
N SER A 2 19.35 31.56 20.69
CA SER A 2 19.15 30.33 21.42
C SER A 2 20.13 29.29 20.92
N GLU A 3 21.06 28.86 21.76
CA GLU A 3 21.91 27.69 21.51
C GLU A 3 21.00 26.49 21.24
N GLN A 4 21.00 26.01 19.99
CA GLN A 4 20.42 24.73 19.67
C GLN A 4 21.24 23.67 20.43
N SER A 5 20.67 23.11 21.49
CA SER A 5 21.23 21.95 22.17
C SER A 5 21.32 20.80 21.16
N VAL A 6 22.51 20.51 20.67
CA VAL A 6 22.79 19.35 19.82
C VAL A 6 22.60 18.12 20.69
N LEU A 7 21.50 17.39 20.47
CA LEU A 7 21.11 16.18 21.22
C LEU A 7 22.13 15.02 21.10
N TYR A 8 23.11 15.15 20.20
CA TYR A 8 24.16 14.15 19.99
C TYR A 8 25.54 14.84 19.90
N ASP A 9 26.46 14.48 20.78
CA ASP A 9 27.85 14.89 20.70
C ASP A 9 28.45 14.46 19.34
N ALA A 10 29.11 15.38 18.66
CA ALA A 10 29.84 15.09 17.45
C ALA A 10 30.85 13.97 17.68
N GLN A 11 30.82 12.91 16.89
CA GLN A 11 31.70 11.77 17.03
C GLN A 11 33.17 12.20 17.10
N GLY A 12 33.85 11.82 18.16
CA GLY A 12 35.27 12.10 18.36
C GLY A 12 36.18 11.43 17.30
N PRO A 13 37.42 11.87 17.13
CA PRO A 13 38.31 11.40 16.06
C PRO A 13 38.55 9.88 16.10
N ARG A 14 38.57 9.27 17.27
CA ARG A 14 38.68 7.79 17.42
C ARG A 14 37.42 7.06 16.96
N ALA A 15 36.24 7.59 17.26
CA ALA A 15 34.96 7.03 16.81
C ALA A 15 34.82 7.14 15.29
N ARG A 16 35.13 8.30 14.70
CA ARG A 16 35.15 8.50 13.24
C ARG A 16 36.08 7.52 12.52
N ARG A 17 37.29 7.27 13.09
CA ARG A 17 38.23 6.29 12.53
C ARG A 17 37.69 4.88 12.60
N ARG A 18 37.09 4.47 13.73
CA ARG A 18 36.42 3.14 13.87
C ARG A 18 35.26 2.97 12.88
N THR A 19 34.39 3.96 12.77
CA THR A 19 33.29 3.94 11.80
C THR A 19 33.83 3.83 10.38
N ARG A 20 34.85 4.62 10.01
CA ARG A 20 35.44 4.55 8.67
C ARG A 20 36.04 3.17 8.36
N ILE A 21 36.82 2.61 9.32
CA ILE A 21 37.38 1.27 9.17
C ILE A 21 36.25 0.23 9.07
N GLY A 22 35.24 0.31 9.93
CA GLY A 22 34.06 -0.60 9.87
C GLY A 22 33.31 -0.50 8.55
N THR A 23 33.12 0.71 8.02
CA THR A 23 32.49 0.92 6.70
C THR A 23 33.34 0.33 5.58
N VAL A 24 34.66 0.54 5.59
CA VAL A 24 35.54 -0.06 4.57
C VAL A 24 35.52 -1.58 4.65
N VAL A 25 35.63 -2.16 5.85
CA VAL A 25 35.55 -3.62 6.04
C VAL A 25 34.19 -4.15 5.56
N ALA A 26 33.09 -3.48 5.91
CA ALA A 26 31.75 -3.88 5.44
C ALA A 26 31.64 -3.83 3.91
N LEU A 27 32.13 -2.76 3.27
CA LEU A 27 32.16 -2.64 1.81
C LEU A 27 33.00 -3.72 1.15
N VAL A 28 34.17 -4.05 1.70
CA VAL A 28 35.03 -5.12 1.18
C VAL A 28 34.33 -6.48 1.31
N VAL A 29 33.69 -6.76 2.45
CA VAL A 29 32.94 -8.01 2.64
C VAL A 29 31.75 -8.09 1.66
N ILE A 30 30.97 -7.01 1.51
CA ILE A 30 29.85 -6.96 0.55
C ILE A 30 30.37 -7.16 -0.89
N ALA A 31 31.46 -6.50 -1.26
CA ALA A 31 32.05 -6.65 -2.59
C ALA A 31 32.57 -8.08 -2.84
N ALA A 32 33.20 -8.70 -1.84
CA ALA A 32 33.64 -10.08 -1.93
C ALA A 32 32.48 -11.06 -2.08
N LEU A 33 31.40 -10.90 -1.29
CA LEU A 33 30.18 -11.70 -1.41
C LEU A 33 29.49 -11.51 -2.76
N ALA A 34 29.40 -10.27 -3.24
CA ALA A 34 28.85 -9.96 -4.56
C ALA A 34 29.69 -10.59 -5.68
N PHE A 35 31.01 -10.52 -5.60
CA PHE A 35 31.90 -11.15 -6.54
C PHE A 35 31.73 -12.66 -6.58
N LEU A 36 31.67 -13.32 -5.41
CA LEU A 36 31.44 -14.77 -5.31
C LEU A 36 30.07 -15.17 -5.88
N ALA A 37 29.02 -14.36 -5.60
CA ALA A 37 27.67 -14.58 -6.13
C ALA A 37 27.67 -14.47 -7.65
N VAL A 38 28.23 -13.39 -8.22
CA VAL A 38 28.30 -13.20 -9.68
C VAL A 38 29.11 -14.31 -10.34
N ARG A 39 30.27 -14.67 -9.80
CA ARG A 39 31.07 -15.80 -10.29
C ARG A 39 30.25 -17.09 -10.31
N ARG A 40 29.52 -17.38 -9.21
CA ARG A 40 28.66 -18.56 -9.13
C ARG A 40 27.54 -18.56 -10.18
N LEU A 41 26.94 -17.39 -10.46
CA LEU A 41 25.94 -17.24 -11.50
C LEU A 41 26.52 -17.48 -12.89
N ILE A 42 27.74 -16.99 -13.15
CA ILE A 42 28.45 -17.25 -14.42
C ILE A 42 28.74 -18.73 -14.57
N ASP A 43 29.31 -19.37 -13.54
CA ASP A 43 29.63 -20.81 -13.54
C ASP A 43 28.38 -21.71 -13.74
N ARG A 44 27.19 -21.20 -13.43
CA ARG A 44 25.90 -21.86 -13.60
C ARG A 44 25.12 -21.38 -14.84
N GLU A 45 25.80 -20.71 -15.78
CA GLU A 45 25.22 -20.23 -17.04
C GLU A 45 23.95 -19.39 -16.88
N GLN A 46 23.81 -18.68 -15.73
CA GLN A 46 22.60 -17.90 -15.45
C GLN A 46 22.46 -16.65 -16.34
N PHE A 47 23.49 -16.27 -17.09
CA PHE A 47 23.47 -15.17 -18.06
C PHE A 47 23.33 -15.63 -19.51
N SER A 48 23.07 -16.93 -19.75
CA SER A 48 22.90 -17.47 -21.11
C SER A 48 21.63 -16.93 -21.78
N MET A 49 21.66 -16.74 -23.09
CA MET A 49 20.49 -16.34 -23.88
C MET A 49 19.42 -17.43 -23.92
N GLU A 50 19.74 -18.67 -23.69
CA GLU A 50 18.78 -19.76 -23.55
C GLU A 50 17.81 -19.47 -22.39
N ARG A 51 18.30 -18.96 -21.25
CA ARG A 51 17.50 -18.62 -20.06
C ARG A 51 16.84 -17.25 -20.14
N TRP A 52 17.50 -16.26 -20.76
CA TRP A 52 16.97 -14.88 -20.88
C TRP A 52 16.12 -14.67 -22.12
N GLY A 53 16.39 -15.42 -23.22
CA GLY A 53 15.70 -15.23 -24.48
C GLY A 53 14.18 -15.17 -24.38
N PRO A 54 13.51 -16.10 -23.69
CA PRO A 54 12.05 -16.05 -23.53
C PRO A 54 11.50 -14.76 -22.89
N LEU A 55 12.34 -14.00 -22.19
CA LEU A 55 11.96 -12.79 -21.47
C LEU A 55 12.35 -11.50 -22.19
N ILE A 56 13.43 -11.51 -23.01
CA ILE A 56 14.00 -10.27 -23.58
C ILE A 56 14.15 -10.28 -25.10
N ASP A 57 14.07 -11.45 -25.75
CA ASP A 57 14.25 -11.56 -27.20
C ASP A 57 12.91 -11.82 -27.90
N PRO A 58 12.37 -10.84 -28.64
CA PRO A 58 11.13 -11.00 -29.42
C PRO A 58 11.20 -12.07 -30.51
N GLY A 59 12.40 -12.48 -30.92
CA GLY A 59 12.60 -13.58 -31.87
C GLY A 59 12.52 -14.98 -31.25
N ASN A 60 12.44 -15.09 -29.93
CA ASN A 60 12.32 -16.36 -29.24
C ASN A 60 10.87 -16.89 -29.33
N GLU A 61 10.71 -18.18 -29.63
CA GLU A 61 9.39 -18.82 -29.80
C GLU A 61 8.49 -18.71 -28.55
N ALA A 62 9.07 -18.67 -27.35
CA ALA A 62 8.33 -18.57 -26.09
C ALA A 62 8.00 -17.12 -25.68
N PHE A 63 8.60 -16.10 -26.29
CA PHE A 63 8.49 -14.70 -25.86
C PHE A 63 7.03 -14.24 -25.77
N ASP A 64 6.25 -14.41 -26.84
CA ASP A 64 4.85 -13.95 -26.88
C ASP A 64 3.97 -14.67 -25.85
N ALA A 65 4.23 -15.96 -25.60
CA ALA A 65 3.49 -16.72 -24.60
C ALA A 65 3.83 -16.24 -23.18
N VAL A 66 5.10 -16.02 -22.89
CA VAL A 66 5.59 -15.49 -21.60
C VAL A 66 4.99 -14.12 -21.30
N TRP A 67 5.02 -13.19 -22.24
CA TRP A 67 4.51 -11.85 -22.04
C TRP A 67 2.98 -11.80 -21.96
N ARG A 68 2.26 -12.72 -22.60
CA ARG A 68 0.82 -12.88 -22.38
C ARG A 68 0.51 -13.33 -20.94
N LEU A 69 1.25 -14.32 -20.43
CA LEU A 69 1.09 -14.78 -19.05
C LEU A 69 1.38 -13.63 -18.04
N ILE A 70 2.48 -12.91 -18.24
CA ILE A 70 2.84 -11.74 -17.43
C ILE A 70 1.71 -10.68 -17.51
N GLY A 71 1.21 -10.38 -18.70
CA GLY A 71 0.12 -9.41 -18.90
C GLY A 71 -1.15 -9.81 -18.17
N THR A 72 -1.56 -11.08 -18.27
CA THR A 72 -2.69 -11.64 -17.52
C THR A 72 -2.45 -11.51 -16.01
N GLY A 73 -1.27 -11.87 -15.54
CA GLY A 73 -0.88 -11.74 -14.14
C GLY A 73 -0.98 -10.29 -13.62
N ILE A 74 -0.49 -9.32 -14.39
CA ILE A 74 -0.60 -7.89 -14.05
C ILE A 74 -2.06 -7.46 -13.91
N VAL A 75 -2.89 -7.79 -14.88
CA VAL A 75 -4.33 -7.43 -14.88
C VAL A 75 -5.03 -8.03 -13.67
N ASN A 76 -4.80 -9.30 -13.39
CA ASN A 76 -5.42 -10.02 -12.27
C ASN A 76 -4.95 -9.46 -10.91
N THR A 77 -3.66 -9.18 -10.76
CA THR A 77 -3.09 -8.52 -9.56
C THR A 77 -3.73 -7.15 -9.32
N LEU A 78 -3.78 -6.31 -10.37
CA LEU A 78 -4.35 -4.97 -10.28
C LEU A 78 -5.86 -5.01 -9.99
N THR A 79 -6.59 -5.94 -10.60
CA THR A 79 -8.03 -6.10 -10.39
C THR A 79 -8.33 -6.53 -8.95
N ALA A 80 -7.64 -7.55 -8.44
CA ALA A 80 -7.80 -8.01 -7.06
C ALA A 80 -7.49 -6.88 -6.05
N ALA A 81 -6.36 -6.18 -6.25
CA ALA A 81 -5.95 -5.08 -5.38
C ALA A 81 -6.94 -3.91 -5.41
N ALA A 82 -7.40 -3.50 -6.61
CA ALA A 82 -8.33 -2.38 -6.76
C ALA A 82 -9.69 -2.67 -6.12
N VAL A 83 -10.26 -3.85 -6.35
CA VAL A 83 -11.56 -4.23 -5.77
C VAL A 83 -11.46 -4.37 -4.25
N ALA A 84 -10.44 -5.08 -3.74
CA ALA A 84 -10.21 -5.20 -2.30
C ALA A 84 -10.01 -3.83 -1.64
N MET A 85 -9.28 -2.91 -2.29
CA MET A 85 -9.05 -1.56 -1.80
C MET A 85 -10.34 -0.75 -1.67
N VAL A 86 -11.19 -0.75 -2.72
CA VAL A 86 -12.48 -0.04 -2.71
C VAL A 86 -13.37 -0.56 -1.59
N LEU A 87 -13.52 -1.89 -1.49
CA LEU A 87 -14.34 -2.51 -0.44
C LEU A 87 -13.77 -2.20 0.95
N SER A 88 -12.45 -2.24 1.12
CA SER A 88 -11.79 -1.93 2.40
C SER A 88 -12.01 -0.48 2.83
N ILE A 89 -11.91 0.48 1.91
CA ILE A 89 -12.18 1.89 2.20
C ILE A 89 -13.64 2.09 2.62
N VAL A 90 -14.58 1.50 1.88
CA VAL A 90 -16.02 1.62 2.18
C VAL A 90 -16.33 1.03 3.55
N LEU A 91 -15.97 -0.24 3.79
CA LEU A 91 -16.26 -0.91 5.06
C LEU A 91 -15.49 -0.29 6.23
N GLY A 92 -14.22 0.06 6.03
CA GLY A 92 -13.41 0.74 7.03
C GLY A 92 -13.99 2.11 7.42
N THR A 93 -14.48 2.87 6.44
CA THR A 93 -15.17 4.13 6.70
C THR A 93 -16.44 3.93 7.51
N LEU A 94 -17.25 2.93 7.16
CA LEU A 94 -18.46 2.59 7.92
C LEU A 94 -18.15 2.23 9.37
N ILE A 95 -17.13 1.39 9.60
CA ILE A 95 -16.66 1.01 10.95
C ILE A 95 -16.17 2.25 11.72
N ALA A 96 -15.37 3.12 11.08
CA ALA A 96 -14.86 4.33 11.71
C ALA A 96 -15.99 5.28 12.13
N VAL A 97 -16.95 5.54 11.22
CA VAL A 97 -18.13 6.39 11.50
C VAL A 97 -18.98 5.78 12.60
N ALA A 98 -19.23 4.47 12.58
CA ALA A 98 -19.96 3.80 13.64
C ALA A 98 -19.26 3.96 15.00
N ARG A 99 -17.93 3.75 15.05
CA ARG A 99 -17.14 3.94 16.30
C ARG A 99 -17.12 5.37 16.81
N LEU A 100 -17.17 6.37 15.92
CA LEU A 100 -17.20 7.79 16.28
C LEU A 100 -18.60 8.28 16.70
N SER A 101 -19.66 7.62 16.20
CA SER A 101 -21.04 8.04 16.40
C SER A 101 -21.77 7.27 17.51
N LEU A 102 -21.40 6.01 17.73
CA LEU A 102 -22.05 5.16 18.73
C LEU A 102 -21.57 5.45 20.16
N GLY A 103 -22.49 5.30 21.12
CA GLY A 103 -22.17 5.28 22.54
C GLY A 103 -21.33 4.07 22.95
N ARG A 104 -20.87 4.05 24.22
CA ARG A 104 -20.01 2.98 24.76
C ARG A 104 -20.51 1.56 24.47
N PRO A 105 -21.80 1.18 24.65
CA PRO A 105 -22.25 -0.20 24.41
C PRO A 105 -22.08 -0.67 22.95
N GLY A 106 -22.40 0.19 21.98
CA GLY A 106 -22.27 -0.14 20.57
C GLY A 106 -20.83 -0.08 20.05
N ARG A 107 -19.96 0.69 20.73
CA ARG A 107 -18.56 0.85 20.35
C ARG A 107 -17.67 -0.31 20.75
N ILE A 108 -17.94 -0.96 21.92
CA ILE A 108 -17.12 -2.04 22.44
C ILE A 108 -17.00 -3.22 21.46
N PRO A 109 -18.09 -3.79 20.90
CA PRO A 109 -17.99 -4.90 19.96
C PRO A 109 -17.25 -4.54 18.68
N LEU A 110 -17.38 -3.31 18.18
CA LEU A 110 -16.62 -2.85 17.01
C LEU A 110 -15.12 -2.73 17.30
N ILE A 111 -14.76 -2.29 18.50
CA ILE A 111 -13.34 -2.27 18.92
C ILE A 111 -12.82 -3.71 19.00
N GLY A 112 -13.56 -4.63 19.63
CA GLY A 112 -13.17 -6.04 19.72
C GLY A 112 -12.98 -6.68 18.33
N LEU A 113 -13.88 -6.43 17.38
CA LEU A 113 -13.75 -6.90 15.99
C LEU A 113 -12.47 -6.35 15.33
N VAL A 114 -12.23 -5.06 15.46
CA VAL A 114 -11.05 -4.42 14.88
C VAL A 114 -9.77 -5.00 15.48
N GLU A 115 -9.68 -5.15 16.81
CA GLU A 115 -8.50 -5.70 17.47
C GLU A 115 -8.29 -7.19 17.11
N LEU A 116 -9.37 -7.97 17.00
CA LEU A 116 -9.30 -9.36 16.57
C LEU A 116 -8.71 -9.47 15.16
N CYS A 117 -9.26 -8.73 14.18
CA CYS A 117 -8.78 -8.77 12.80
C CYS A 117 -7.34 -8.25 12.66
N ARG A 118 -6.94 -7.24 13.45
CA ARG A 118 -5.55 -6.74 13.47
C ARG A 118 -4.54 -7.73 14.07
N GLY A 119 -5.00 -8.60 14.96
CA GLY A 119 -4.16 -9.63 15.57
C GLY A 119 -3.89 -10.82 14.65
N LEU A 120 -4.63 -10.97 13.55
CA LEU A 120 -4.48 -12.08 12.61
C LEU A 120 -3.44 -11.75 11.53
N PRO A 121 -2.50 -12.66 11.23
CA PRO A 121 -1.62 -12.52 10.06
C PRO A 121 -2.44 -12.52 8.76
N VAL A 122 -2.15 -11.60 7.84
CA VAL A 122 -2.88 -11.50 6.57
C VAL A 122 -2.87 -12.81 5.77
N VAL A 123 -1.77 -13.57 5.80
CA VAL A 123 -1.67 -14.87 5.11
C VAL A 123 -2.69 -15.88 5.63
N VAL A 124 -2.98 -15.84 6.94
CA VAL A 124 -4.01 -16.71 7.55
C VAL A 124 -5.39 -16.34 7.02
N LEU A 125 -5.70 -15.03 6.95
CA LEU A 125 -6.97 -14.57 6.38
C LEU A 125 -7.11 -14.94 4.90
N VAL A 126 -6.03 -14.85 4.11
CA VAL A 126 -6.04 -15.29 2.70
C VAL A 126 -6.30 -16.80 2.61
N TYR A 127 -5.66 -17.60 3.47
CA TYR A 127 -5.93 -19.04 3.52
C TYR A 127 -7.40 -19.35 3.83
N PHE A 128 -7.97 -18.69 4.85
CA PHE A 128 -9.38 -18.84 5.20
C PHE A 128 -10.31 -18.39 4.05
N GLY A 129 -10.05 -17.24 3.44
CA GLY A 129 -10.87 -16.71 2.37
C GLY A 129 -10.86 -17.59 1.12
N VAL A 130 -9.73 -18.23 0.81
CA VAL A 130 -9.58 -19.00 -0.43
C VAL A 130 -9.93 -20.48 -0.25
N ARG A 131 -9.59 -21.07 0.92
CA ARG A 131 -9.75 -22.50 1.16
C ARG A 131 -10.97 -22.82 2.03
N VAL A 132 -11.07 -22.17 3.19
CA VAL A 132 -12.08 -22.54 4.18
C VAL A 132 -13.48 -22.12 3.76
N LEU A 133 -13.66 -21.01 3.03
CA LEU A 133 -14.97 -20.60 2.54
C LEU A 133 -15.59 -21.65 1.62
N ASP A 134 -14.78 -22.27 0.77
CA ASP A 134 -15.21 -23.38 -0.11
C ASP A 134 -15.61 -24.61 0.72
N ASP A 135 -14.78 -25.00 1.68
CA ASP A 135 -15.01 -26.15 2.56
C ASP A 135 -16.29 -26.02 3.41
N VAL A 136 -16.69 -24.80 3.78
CA VAL A 136 -17.92 -24.54 4.54
C VAL A 136 -19.15 -24.27 3.65
N GLY A 137 -19.02 -24.47 2.33
CA GLY A 137 -20.11 -24.39 1.36
C GLY A 137 -20.46 -22.96 0.91
N VAL A 138 -19.59 -21.99 1.09
CA VAL A 138 -19.74 -20.65 0.51
C VAL A 138 -19.23 -20.66 -0.93
N ASP A 139 -20.15 -20.85 -1.88
CA ASP A 139 -19.83 -20.87 -3.31
C ASP A 139 -19.80 -19.45 -3.90
N LEU A 140 -18.63 -19.03 -4.32
CA LEU A 140 -18.36 -17.76 -5.00
C LEU A 140 -18.03 -17.98 -6.50
N SER A 141 -18.14 -19.19 -7.01
CA SER A 141 -17.76 -19.56 -8.39
C SER A 141 -18.62 -18.85 -9.44
N GLY A 142 -19.85 -18.49 -9.10
CA GLY A 142 -20.79 -17.74 -9.96
C GLY A 142 -20.41 -16.26 -10.14
N LEU A 143 -19.45 -15.74 -9.39
CA LEU A 143 -18.99 -14.36 -9.52
C LEU A 143 -17.89 -14.22 -10.58
N PRO A 144 -17.76 -13.06 -11.26
CA PRO A 144 -16.72 -12.84 -12.24
C PRO A 144 -15.30 -13.07 -11.66
N GLY A 145 -14.51 -13.94 -12.29
CA GLY A 145 -13.18 -14.32 -11.81
C GLY A 145 -13.13 -15.50 -10.82
N GLY A 146 -14.30 -16.01 -10.42
CA GLY A 146 -14.45 -17.29 -9.70
C GLY A 146 -14.07 -17.24 -8.22
N GLN A 147 -14.13 -18.43 -7.59
CA GLN A 147 -13.98 -18.66 -6.15
C GLN A 147 -12.69 -18.07 -5.57
N VAL A 148 -11.54 -18.33 -6.21
CA VAL A 148 -10.22 -17.94 -5.65
C VAL A 148 -10.03 -16.43 -5.64
N LEU A 149 -10.47 -15.71 -6.70
CA LEU A 149 -10.41 -14.26 -6.75
C LEU A 149 -11.22 -13.62 -5.62
N TRP A 150 -12.47 -14.05 -5.45
CA TRP A 150 -13.36 -13.46 -4.45
C TRP A 150 -12.95 -13.86 -3.02
N GLY A 151 -12.44 -15.08 -2.84
CA GLY A 151 -11.83 -15.48 -1.58
C GLY A 151 -10.65 -14.59 -1.18
N LEU A 152 -9.77 -14.29 -2.14
CA LEU A 152 -8.66 -13.35 -1.97
C LEU A 152 -9.15 -11.93 -1.67
N ILE A 153 -10.10 -11.42 -2.47
CA ILE A 153 -10.67 -10.08 -2.29
C ILE A 153 -11.30 -9.95 -0.90
N LEU A 154 -12.09 -10.92 -0.47
CA LEU A 154 -12.72 -10.90 0.86
C LEU A 154 -11.68 -10.90 1.98
N ALA A 155 -10.66 -11.75 1.88
CA ALA A 155 -9.58 -11.82 2.87
C ALA A 155 -8.83 -10.49 2.99
N LEU A 156 -8.39 -9.93 1.85
CA LEU A 156 -7.72 -8.64 1.81
C LEU A 156 -8.63 -7.50 2.29
N THR A 157 -9.93 -7.58 1.98
CA THR A 157 -10.92 -6.61 2.44
C THR A 157 -11.06 -6.64 3.97
N VAL A 158 -11.22 -7.82 4.57
CA VAL A 158 -11.34 -7.98 6.03
C VAL A 158 -10.10 -7.47 6.74
N TYR A 159 -8.92 -7.79 6.22
CA TYR A 159 -7.66 -7.28 6.79
C TYR A 159 -7.53 -5.76 6.68
N ASN A 160 -7.78 -5.21 5.50
CA ASN A 160 -7.55 -3.80 5.24
C ASN A 160 -8.67 -2.88 5.74
N MET A 161 -9.93 -3.35 5.86
CA MET A 161 -11.02 -2.52 6.40
C MET A 161 -10.74 -2.03 7.82
N VAL A 162 -10.05 -2.83 8.64
CA VAL A 162 -9.72 -2.43 10.01
C VAL A 162 -8.58 -1.40 10.03
N ILE A 163 -7.63 -1.48 9.11
CA ILE A 163 -6.59 -0.47 8.91
C ILE A 163 -7.24 0.85 8.48
N PHE A 164 -8.14 0.80 7.48
CA PHE A 164 -8.87 1.99 7.04
C PHE A 164 -9.79 2.56 8.10
N ALA A 165 -10.40 1.73 8.94
CA ALA A 165 -11.19 2.23 10.08
C ALA A 165 -10.35 3.10 11.02
N GLU A 166 -9.11 2.69 11.31
CA GLU A 166 -8.20 3.51 12.12
C GLU A 166 -7.68 4.75 11.38
N VAL A 167 -7.36 4.63 10.09
CA VAL A 167 -6.93 5.77 9.28
C VAL A 167 -8.02 6.83 9.22
N VAL A 168 -9.28 6.44 8.93
CA VAL A 168 -10.42 7.37 8.89
C VAL A 168 -10.69 8.00 10.26
N ARG A 169 -10.64 7.19 11.33
CA ARG A 169 -10.79 7.71 12.70
C ARG A 169 -9.70 8.72 13.05
N ALA A 170 -8.45 8.43 12.71
CA ALA A 170 -7.33 9.35 12.92
C ALA A 170 -7.48 10.64 12.09
N GLY A 171 -7.90 10.52 10.83
CA GLY A 171 -8.14 11.65 9.95
C GLY A 171 -9.24 12.57 10.46
N VAL A 172 -10.37 12.02 10.90
CA VAL A 172 -11.44 12.85 11.51
C VAL A 172 -10.96 13.52 12.79
N ASN A 173 -10.23 12.82 13.65
CA ASN A 173 -9.73 13.38 14.91
C ASN A 173 -8.59 14.40 14.72
N SER A 174 -7.92 14.44 13.57
CA SER A 174 -6.89 15.44 13.26
C SER A 174 -7.45 16.80 12.83
N LEU A 175 -8.75 16.86 12.50
CA LEU A 175 -9.38 18.10 12.09
C LEU A 175 -9.54 19.07 13.30
N PRO A 176 -9.43 20.39 13.07
CA PRO A 176 -9.69 21.39 14.12
C PRO A 176 -11.09 21.21 14.72
N ARG A 177 -11.20 21.24 16.04
CA ARG A 177 -12.49 21.08 16.78
C ARG A 177 -13.56 22.05 16.32
N GLY A 178 -13.18 23.28 15.97
CA GLY A 178 -14.08 24.31 15.47
C GLY A 178 -14.88 23.91 14.22
N GLN A 179 -14.37 22.98 13.39
CA GLN A 179 -15.11 22.48 12.22
C GLN A 179 -16.40 21.75 12.63
N ARG A 180 -16.32 20.93 13.66
CA ARG A 180 -17.50 20.23 14.20
C ARG A 180 -18.43 21.17 14.92
N GLU A 181 -17.88 22.06 15.74
CA GLU A 181 -18.65 23.04 16.52
C GLU A 181 -19.41 24.01 15.62
N ALA A 182 -18.78 24.52 14.56
CA ALA A 182 -19.42 25.38 13.56
C ALA A 182 -20.55 24.64 12.82
N ALA A 183 -20.35 23.39 12.41
CA ALA A 183 -21.38 22.61 11.77
C ALA A 183 -22.61 22.38 12.69
N LEU A 184 -22.39 22.10 13.96
CA LEU A 184 -23.47 21.96 14.94
C LEU A 184 -24.17 23.28 15.22
N ALA A 185 -23.45 24.40 15.26
CA ALA A 185 -24.01 25.75 15.48
C ALA A 185 -24.93 26.19 14.31
N THR A 186 -24.73 25.69 13.08
CA THR A 186 -25.63 25.88 11.95
C THR A 186 -26.88 24.99 11.97
N GLY A 187 -27.09 24.21 13.04
CA GLY A 187 -28.25 23.33 13.20
C GLY A 187 -28.08 21.93 12.59
N MET A 188 -26.87 21.55 12.14
CA MET A 188 -26.61 20.18 11.62
C MET A 188 -26.66 19.18 12.78
N THR A 189 -27.22 18.00 12.51
CA THR A 189 -27.09 16.85 13.41
C THR A 189 -25.65 16.31 13.38
N ASN A 190 -25.24 15.53 14.41
CA ASN A 190 -23.92 14.90 14.44
C ASN A 190 -23.63 14.05 13.18
N GLY A 191 -24.63 13.34 12.64
CA GLY A 191 -24.50 12.55 11.42
C GLY A 191 -24.32 13.42 10.17
N GLN A 192 -25.04 14.54 10.07
CA GLN A 192 -24.87 15.51 8.98
C GLN A 192 -23.50 16.19 9.05
N ALA A 193 -23.08 16.67 10.21
CA ALA A 193 -21.74 17.23 10.44
C ALA A 193 -20.64 16.22 10.06
N MET A 194 -20.77 14.95 10.47
CA MET A 194 -19.84 13.88 10.09
C MET A 194 -19.77 13.69 8.58
N ARG A 195 -20.92 13.51 7.91
CA ARG A 195 -20.98 13.14 6.48
C ARG A 195 -20.65 14.31 5.56
N LEU A 196 -21.14 15.53 5.88
CA LEU A 196 -21.08 16.68 4.96
C LEU A 196 -19.86 17.56 5.20
N VAL A 197 -19.31 17.58 6.43
CA VAL A 197 -18.22 18.48 6.81
C VAL A 197 -16.93 17.70 7.14
N LEU A 198 -17.00 16.77 8.08
CA LEU A 198 -15.80 16.14 8.63
C LEU A 198 -15.20 15.08 7.70
N LEU A 199 -15.99 14.13 7.17
CA LEU A 199 -15.48 13.06 6.30
C LEU A 199 -14.83 13.60 5.03
N PRO A 200 -15.41 14.55 4.26
CA PRO A 200 -14.76 15.06 3.06
C PRO A 200 -13.41 15.74 3.35
N GLN A 201 -13.29 16.42 4.47
CA GLN A 201 -12.02 17.03 4.90
C GLN A 201 -11.03 15.97 5.37
N ALA A 202 -11.48 14.99 6.17
CA ALA A 202 -10.65 13.90 6.64
C ALA A 202 -10.08 13.08 5.48
N PHE A 203 -10.88 12.77 4.45
CA PHE A 203 -10.40 12.06 3.26
C PHE A 203 -9.26 12.78 2.55
N ARG A 204 -9.29 14.11 2.46
CA ARG A 204 -8.20 14.90 1.89
C ARG A 204 -6.91 14.77 2.71
N VAL A 205 -7.02 14.84 4.03
CA VAL A 205 -5.87 14.69 4.94
C VAL A 205 -5.29 13.27 4.89
N MET A 206 -6.15 12.25 4.75
CA MET A 206 -5.75 10.84 4.76
C MET A 206 -5.25 10.32 3.41
N LEU A 207 -5.40 11.07 2.33
CA LEU A 207 -5.05 10.61 0.98
C LEU A 207 -3.66 10.00 0.89
N PRO A 208 -2.59 10.55 1.52
CA PRO A 208 -1.28 9.92 1.55
C PRO A 208 -1.28 8.50 2.14
N ALA A 209 -1.99 8.31 3.25
CA ALA A 209 -2.08 7.01 3.91
C ALA A 209 -2.88 6.00 3.07
N ILE A 210 -3.97 6.44 2.43
CA ILE A 210 -4.79 5.62 1.53
C ILE A 210 -3.94 5.07 0.38
N ILE A 211 -3.13 5.93 -0.24
CA ILE A 211 -2.31 5.52 -1.39
C ILE A 211 -1.14 4.63 -0.95
N SER A 212 -0.52 4.92 0.20
CA SER A 212 0.50 4.03 0.77
C SER A 212 -0.08 2.63 1.03
N GLN A 213 -1.33 2.54 1.49
CA GLN A 213 -1.99 1.26 1.73
C GLN A 213 -2.31 0.52 0.42
N LEU A 214 -2.61 1.21 -0.68
CA LEU A 214 -2.80 0.57 -1.99
C LEU A 214 -1.55 -0.22 -2.42
N VAL A 215 -0.36 0.35 -2.21
CA VAL A 215 0.93 -0.33 -2.49
C VAL A 215 1.11 -1.58 -1.62
N VAL A 216 0.62 -1.56 -0.38
CA VAL A 216 0.65 -2.74 0.51
C VAL A 216 -0.32 -3.80 0.00
N VAL A 217 -1.58 -3.45 -0.23
CA VAL A 217 -2.61 -4.36 -0.75
C VAL A 217 -2.17 -5.04 -2.04
N LEU A 218 -1.55 -4.29 -2.96
CA LEU A 218 -1.05 -4.82 -4.22
C LEU A 218 0.01 -5.91 -4.02
N LYS A 219 0.90 -5.75 -3.05
CA LYS A 219 1.89 -6.79 -2.72
C LYS A 219 1.26 -7.97 -2.02
N ASP A 220 0.26 -7.74 -1.19
CA ASP A 220 -0.43 -8.81 -0.45
C ASP A 220 -1.23 -9.73 -1.37
N THR A 221 -1.61 -9.30 -2.59
CA THR A 221 -2.24 -10.20 -3.57
C THR A 221 -1.36 -11.39 -3.93
N SER A 222 -0.04 -11.24 -3.91
CA SER A 222 0.90 -12.31 -4.23
C SER A 222 0.89 -13.46 -3.21
N LEU A 223 0.31 -13.28 -2.03
CA LEU A 223 0.19 -14.34 -1.03
C LEU A 223 -0.66 -15.52 -1.52
N VAL A 224 -1.58 -15.27 -2.46
CA VAL A 224 -2.42 -16.33 -3.03
C VAL A 224 -1.62 -17.34 -3.84
N ALA A 225 -0.47 -16.97 -4.42
CA ALA A 225 0.40 -17.87 -5.16
C ALA A 225 0.81 -19.11 -4.35
N PHE A 226 0.99 -18.95 -3.03
CA PHE A 226 1.38 -20.03 -2.12
C PHE A 226 0.19 -20.84 -1.58
N ILE A 227 -1.05 -20.40 -1.83
CA ILE A 227 -2.27 -20.97 -1.21
C ILE A 227 -3.14 -21.67 -2.24
N ALA A 228 -3.29 -21.09 -3.43
CA ALA A 228 -4.17 -21.58 -4.48
C ALA A 228 -3.71 -21.14 -5.87
N ASN A 229 -4.25 -21.81 -6.89
CA ASN A 229 -4.01 -21.45 -8.28
C ASN A 229 -4.91 -20.26 -8.66
N TYR A 230 -4.33 -19.08 -8.57
CA TYR A 230 -4.91 -17.86 -9.13
C TYR A 230 -3.86 -17.19 -10.01
N ASP A 231 -4.22 -16.86 -11.22
CA ASP A 231 -3.31 -16.37 -12.28
C ASP A 231 -2.88 -14.90 -12.06
N GLU A 232 -2.41 -14.59 -10.84
CA GLU A 232 -1.79 -13.30 -10.56
C GLU A 232 -0.29 -13.31 -10.93
N LEU A 233 0.35 -12.15 -10.83
CA LEU A 233 1.68 -11.92 -11.40
C LEU A 233 2.76 -12.88 -10.86
N LEU A 234 2.77 -13.18 -9.55
CA LEU A 234 3.75 -14.10 -8.96
C LEU A 234 3.46 -15.55 -9.37
N SER A 235 2.19 -15.97 -9.37
CA SER A 235 1.77 -17.31 -9.82
C SER A 235 2.10 -17.55 -11.29
N GLN A 236 1.93 -16.54 -12.15
CA GLN A 236 2.36 -16.62 -13.55
C GLN A 236 3.89 -16.75 -13.66
N GLY A 237 4.63 -16.01 -12.84
CA GLY A 237 6.09 -16.17 -12.73
C GLY A 237 6.49 -17.60 -12.34
N GLU A 238 5.79 -18.20 -11.37
CA GLU A 238 6.03 -19.60 -10.99
C GLU A 238 5.73 -20.58 -12.14
N SER A 239 4.68 -20.33 -12.92
CA SER A 239 4.34 -21.13 -14.07
C SER A 239 5.41 -21.03 -15.17
N ILE A 240 5.86 -19.82 -15.48
CA ILE A 240 6.90 -19.55 -16.47
C ILE A 240 8.21 -20.26 -16.07
N GLN A 241 8.69 -20.04 -14.82
CA GLN A 241 9.97 -20.62 -14.39
C GLN A 241 9.95 -22.16 -14.33
N ARG A 242 8.79 -22.79 -14.02
CA ARG A 242 8.67 -24.26 -14.02
C ARG A 242 8.75 -24.84 -15.43
N ASN A 243 8.25 -24.12 -16.43
CA ASN A 243 8.27 -24.59 -17.82
C ASN A 243 9.60 -24.31 -18.55
N LEU A 244 10.33 -23.26 -18.15
CA LEU A 244 11.52 -22.80 -18.84
C LEU A 244 12.81 -23.01 -18.03
N ASP A 245 12.75 -23.57 -16.84
CA ASP A 245 13.87 -23.77 -15.90
C ASP A 245 14.77 -22.53 -15.72
N ASN A 246 14.13 -21.34 -15.66
CA ASN A 246 14.81 -20.05 -15.55
C ASN A 246 14.35 -19.19 -14.35
N PRO A 247 14.40 -19.74 -13.12
CA PRO A 247 13.81 -19.07 -11.95
C PRO A 247 14.43 -17.71 -11.65
N ILE A 248 15.75 -17.56 -11.77
CA ILE A 248 16.43 -16.30 -11.46
C ILE A 248 15.98 -15.19 -12.42
N GLN A 249 15.94 -15.49 -13.71
CA GLN A 249 15.57 -14.54 -14.75
C GLN A 249 14.10 -14.14 -14.63
N THR A 250 13.22 -15.12 -14.49
CA THR A 250 11.79 -14.89 -14.37
C THR A 250 11.45 -14.07 -13.13
N PHE A 251 11.94 -14.48 -11.94
CA PHE A 251 11.64 -13.71 -10.74
C PHE A 251 12.32 -12.34 -10.71
N PHE A 252 13.46 -12.18 -11.38
CA PHE A 252 14.05 -10.85 -11.55
C PHE A 252 13.15 -9.93 -12.37
N VAL A 253 12.59 -10.39 -13.50
CA VAL A 253 11.66 -9.62 -14.33
C VAL A 253 10.36 -9.33 -13.57
N ILE A 254 9.78 -10.32 -12.90
CA ILE A 254 8.59 -10.16 -12.06
C ILE A 254 8.83 -9.12 -10.95
N ALA A 255 9.98 -9.17 -10.28
CA ALA A 255 10.34 -8.19 -9.26
C ALA A 255 10.45 -6.77 -9.84
N LEU A 256 11.08 -6.61 -11.02
CA LEU A 256 11.14 -5.32 -11.72
C LEU A 256 9.74 -4.79 -12.06
N ILE A 257 8.83 -5.65 -12.50
CA ILE A 257 7.45 -5.28 -12.81
C ILE A 257 6.73 -4.79 -11.53
N TYR A 258 6.86 -5.53 -10.41
CA TYR A 258 6.31 -5.07 -9.11
C TYR A 258 6.89 -3.73 -8.69
N VAL A 259 8.20 -3.53 -8.84
CA VAL A 259 8.86 -2.24 -8.53
C VAL A 259 8.32 -1.14 -9.44
N ALA A 260 8.18 -1.38 -10.73
CA ALA A 260 7.65 -0.40 -11.69
C ALA A 260 6.20 -0.01 -11.37
N ILE A 261 5.33 -0.99 -11.09
CA ILE A 261 3.94 -0.73 -10.71
C ILE A 261 3.88 0.09 -9.41
N ASN A 262 4.59 -0.35 -8.36
CA ASN A 262 4.60 0.33 -7.07
C ASN A 262 5.19 1.74 -7.16
N TYR A 263 6.26 1.92 -7.94
CA TYR A 263 6.86 3.24 -8.18
C TYR A 263 5.90 4.17 -8.90
N THR A 264 5.21 3.68 -9.94
CA THR A 264 4.22 4.44 -10.70
C THR A 264 3.06 4.87 -9.82
N LEU A 265 2.52 3.96 -9.01
CA LEU A 265 1.46 4.27 -8.04
C LEU A 265 1.92 5.29 -7.00
N SER A 266 3.15 5.15 -6.47
CA SER A 266 3.71 6.09 -5.50
C SER A 266 3.89 7.49 -6.11
N LYS A 267 4.34 7.57 -7.37
CA LYS A 267 4.48 8.86 -8.08
C LYS A 267 3.12 9.50 -8.40
N LEU A 268 2.15 8.70 -8.80
CA LEU A 268 0.78 9.18 -8.99
C LEU A 268 0.22 9.76 -7.67
N ALA A 269 0.50 9.09 -6.56
CA ALA A 269 0.18 9.54 -5.23
C ALA A 269 0.75 10.90 -4.90
N GLU A 270 2.08 11.05 -5.05
CA GLU A 270 2.76 12.32 -4.82
C GLU A 270 2.19 13.44 -5.70
N TYR A 271 1.89 13.14 -6.95
CA TYR A 271 1.30 14.12 -7.87
C TYR A 271 -0.08 14.61 -7.37
N ILE A 272 -0.96 13.68 -6.98
CA ILE A 272 -2.30 14.03 -6.47
C ILE A 272 -2.19 14.85 -5.18
N GLN A 273 -1.30 14.47 -4.25
CA GLN A 273 -1.04 15.21 -3.01
C GLN A 273 -0.56 16.64 -3.25
N ARG A 274 0.42 16.82 -4.15
CA ARG A 274 0.95 18.15 -4.51
C ARG A 274 -0.10 19.05 -5.12
N ARG A 275 -1.01 18.49 -5.91
CA ARG A 275 -2.10 19.24 -6.53
C ARG A 275 -3.12 19.72 -5.48
N GLN A 276 -3.44 18.90 -4.49
CA GLN A 276 -4.36 19.26 -3.40
C GLN A 276 -3.73 20.27 -2.42
N GLY A 277 -2.44 20.12 -2.10
CA GLY A 277 -1.74 21.03 -1.20
C GLY A 277 -1.60 22.45 -1.75
N ARG A 278 -1.58 22.62 -3.07
CA ARG A 278 -1.57 23.94 -3.71
C ARG A 278 -2.92 24.64 -3.66
N ALA A 279 -4.02 23.91 -3.76
CA ALA A 279 -5.38 24.47 -3.66
C ALA A 279 -5.72 25.01 -2.26
N GLY A 280 -5.10 24.47 -1.21
CA GLY A 280 -5.31 24.95 0.17
C GLY A 280 -4.45 26.16 0.56
N ARG A 281 -3.33 26.41 -0.13
CA ARG A 281 -2.46 27.56 0.16
C ARG A 281 -2.94 28.88 -0.47
N SER A 282 -3.57 28.83 -1.62
CA SER A 282 -4.08 30.02 -2.32
C SER A 282 -5.22 30.71 -1.54
N THR A 283 -6.06 29.96 -0.82
CA THR A 283 -7.16 30.52 -0.03
C THR A 283 -6.72 31.18 1.29
N VAL A 284 -5.59 30.75 1.87
CA VAL A 284 -5.09 31.37 3.12
C VAL A 284 -4.33 32.66 2.83
N GLN A 285 -3.62 32.77 1.70
CA GLN A 285 -2.93 33.99 1.32
C GLN A 285 -3.90 35.11 0.92
N GLU A 286 -4.99 34.79 0.24
CA GLU A 286 -6.00 35.76 -0.21
C GLU A 286 -6.77 36.39 0.98
N THR A 287 -6.96 35.65 2.10
CA THR A 287 -7.58 36.19 3.34
C THR A 287 -6.60 37.09 4.12
N ASP A 288 -5.33 36.75 4.17
CA ASP A 288 -4.30 37.51 4.90
C ASP A 288 -4.03 38.86 4.20
N ASP A 289 -3.98 38.86 2.86
CA ASP A 289 -3.80 40.09 2.07
C ASP A 289 -5.03 41.02 2.15
N THR A 290 -6.25 40.46 2.25
CA THR A 290 -7.50 41.24 2.37
C THR A 290 -7.64 41.87 3.76
N GLU A 291 -7.22 41.18 4.82
CA GLU A 291 -7.22 41.71 6.20
C GLU A 291 -6.14 42.79 6.39
N LEU A 292 -4.97 42.64 5.77
CA LEU A 292 -3.91 43.64 5.80
C LEU A 292 -4.27 44.91 5.03
N VAL A 293 -5.04 44.84 3.94
CA VAL A 293 -5.53 45.99 3.18
C VAL A 293 -6.62 46.70 3.97
N ALA A 294 -7.55 45.97 4.62
CA ALA A 294 -8.61 46.57 5.42
C ALA A 294 -8.11 47.32 6.67
N VAL A 295 -7.01 46.85 7.27
CA VAL A 295 -6.36 47.53 8.43
C VAL A 295 -5.57 48.77 7.98
N ARG A 296 -5.07 48.80 6.75
CA ARG A 296 -4.29 49.94 6.22
C ARG A 296 -5.17 51.10 5.73
N ASP A 297 -6.37 50.81 5.25
CA ASP A 297 -7.32 51.82 4.73
C ASP A 297 -8.28 52.33 5.82
N GLY A 298 -8.23 51.78 7.03
CA GLY A 298 -9.01 52.18 8.21
C GLY A 298 -8.26 53.04 9.23
N ALA A 299 -7.01 53.44 8.97
CA ALA A 299 -6.20 54.37 9.75
C ALA A 299 -5.96 55.64 8.95
#